data_48277f42c728574a1892725192b319f4
#
_entry.id   48277f42c728574a1892725192b319f4
#
_cell.length_a   1.000
_cell.length_b   1.000
_cell.length_c   1.000
_cell.angle_alpha   90.00
_cell.angle_beta   90.00
_cell.angle_gamma   90.00
#
_symmetry.space_group_name_H-M   'P 1'
#
loop_
_entity.id
_entity.type
_entity.pdbx_description
1 polymer ?
#
loop_
_entity_poly.entity_id
_entity_poly.type
_entity_poly.pdbx_seq_one_letter_code
_entity_poly.pdbx_strand_id
1 'polypeptide(L)'
;PPAIISSFLGTQITEILDKFENCSIEDAIEVDDKKRLHLGFGQIPELLLDNTDRNRTSPFAFTGNRFEFRALGSSANCGSAMLALNSAVAYQLRQFKQDVEALRAEGKSKEAAIFEVLKAYIKESKPIRFDGNGYGDEWKEEAARRGLDCENSVPLQYDAYLKPEVIRMFKETGVLSEKELEARNEVKWEIYIKKVQIEARVLGDLSLNHIIPVAVRYQSLLLDNIAKLKETFGGYPEYDLSLIHISEPTRLDVI
;
A
#
# COMPACT_ATOMS: atom_id res chain seq x y z
N PRO A 1 6.24 8.03 2.39
CA PRO A 1 6.64 6.81 1.72
C PRO A 1 5.42 5.96 1.36
N PRO A 2 5.41 5.27 0.22
CA PRO A 2 4.32 4.37 -0.12
C PRO A 2 4.21 3.25 0.91
N ALA A 3 2.98 2.81 1.18
CA ALA A 3 2.76 1.68 2.05
C ALA A 3 3.28 0.39 1.39
N ILE A 4 3.97 -0.45 2.16
CA ILE A 4 4.35 -1.78 1.70
C ILE A 4 3.08 -2.62 1.72
N ILE A 5 2.70 -3.16 0.56
CA ILE A 5 1.43 -3.88 0.42
C ILE A 5 1.51 -5.20 1.18
N SER A 6 0.62 -5.34 2.18
CA SER A 6 0.33 -6.58 2.87
C SER A 6 -1.12 -6.95 2.65
N SER A 7 -1.43 -8.24 2.73
CA SER A 7 -2.80 -8.73 2.66
C SER A 7 -3.34 -8.95 4.06
N PHE A 8 -4.35 -8.18 4.43
CA PHE A 8 -5.09 -8.38 5.67
C PHE A 8 -6.25 -9.34 5.41
N LEU A 9 -6.31 -10.44 6.14
CA LEU A 9 -7.34 -11.47 6.02
C LEU A 9 -8.21 -11.57 7.28
N GLY A 10 -7.70 -11.13 8.41
CA GLY A 10 -8.28 -11.31 9.73
C GLY A 10 -7.95 -12.67 10.35
N THR A 11 -8.07 -12.75 11.64
CA THR A 11 -7.62 -13.91 12.45
C THR A 11 -8.27 -15.22 12.04
N GLN A 12 -9.58 -15.22 11.77
CA GLN A 12 -10.32 -16.42 11.41
C GLN A 12 -9.85 -17.05 10.10
N ILE A 13 -9.68 -16.23 9.05
CA ILE A 13 -9.22 -16.72 7.75
C ILE A 13 -7.77 -17.17 7.85
N THR A 14 -6.94 -16.43 8.58
CA THR A 14 -5.54 -16.80 8.82
C THR A 14 -5.44 -18.16 9.51
N GLU A 15 -6.24 -18.41 10.55
CA GLU A 15 -6.30 -19.72 11.21
C GLU A 15 -6.76 -20.85 10.27
N ILE A 16 -7.74 -20.59 9.41
CA ILE A 16 -8.20 -21.57 8.43
C ILE A 16 -7.09 -21.91 7.43
N LEU A 17 -6.38 -20.89 6.93
CA LEU A 17 -5.27 -21.11 6.01
C LEU A 17 -4.11 -21.86 6.66
N ASP A 18 -3.81 -21.58 7.93
CA ASP A 18 -2.78 -22.30 8.69
C ASP A 18 -3.21 -23.75 8.96
N LYS A 19 -4.47 -24.01 9.27
CA LYS A 19 -5.00 -25.39 9.37
C LYS A 19 -4.88 -26.12 8.03
N PHE A 20 -5.25 -25.45 6.93
CA PHE A 20 -5.16 -26.03 5.58
C PHE A 20 -3.70 -26.37 5.20
N GLU A 21 -2.74 -25.50 5.54
CA GLU A 21 -1.32 -25.75 5.31
C GLU A 21 -0.81 -27.01 6.03
N ASN A 22 -1.34 -27.31 7.23
CA ASN A 22 -0.89 -28.41 8.08
C ASN A 22 -1.72 -29.69 7.91
N CYS A 23 -2.84 -29.65 7.21
CA CYS A 23 -3.75 -30.77 7.02
C CYS A 23 -3.23 -31.76 5.99
N SER A 24 -3.56 -33.07 6.16
CA SER A 24 -3.38 -34.06 5.11
C SER A 24 -4.57 -34.07 4.15
N ILE A 25 -4.38 -34.65 2.95
CA ILE A 25 -5.47 -34.76 1.98
C ILE A 25 -6.59 -35.69 2.50
N GLU A 26 -6.25 -36.67 3.28
CA GLU A 26 -7.18 -37.64 3.86
C GLU A 26 -8.08 -37.01 4.93
N ASP A 27 -7.54 -36.04 5.68
CA ASP A 27 -8.28 -35.28 6.69
C ASP A 27 -9.15 -34.16 6.04
N ALA A 28 -8.79 -33.70 4.84
CA ALA A 28 -9.47 -32.61 4.15
C ALA A 28 -10.66 -33.09 3.31
N ILE A 29 -10.68 -34.36 2.91
CA ILE A 29 -11.74 -34.96 2.09
C ILE A 29 -12.58 -35.88 2.99
N GLU A 30 -13.61 -35.34 3.64
CA GLU A 30 -14.72 -36.17 4.09
C GLU A 30 -15.46 -36.69 2.85
N VAL A 31 -15.36 -37.98 2.61
CA VAL A 31 -16.06 -38.66 1.52
C VAL A 31 -17.53 -38.72 1.89
N ASP A 32 -18.28 -37.70 1.54
CA ASP A 32 -19.72 -37.78 1.46
C ASP A 32 -20.09 -38.40 0.09
N ASP A 33 -20.84 -39.50 0.08
CA ASP A 33 -21.27 -40.26 -1.06
C ASP A 33 -22.12 -39.49 -2.13
N LYS A 34 -22.25 -38.19 -1.95
CA LYS A 34 -23.00 -37.28 -2.82
C LYS A 34 -22.13 -36.20 -3.44
N LYS A 35 -21.23 -36.56 -4.35
CA LYS A 35 -20.70 -35.75 -5.49
C LYS A 35 -20.53 -34.23 -5.25
N ARG A 36 -20.31 -33.75 -4.03
CA ARG A 36 -19.93 -32.36 -3.72
C ARG A 36 -18.67 -32.38 -2.88
N LEU A 37 -17.69 -31.60 -3.32
CA LEU A 37 -16.47 -31.33 -2.58
C LEU A 37 -16.85 -30.59 -1.29
N HIS A 38 -17.07 -31.33 -0.20
CA HIS A 38 -17.08 -30.76 1.13
C HIS A 38 -15.66 -30.83 1.67
N LEU A 39 -14.94 -29.70 1.56
CA LEU A 39 -13.78 -29.50 2.40
C LEU A 39 -14.31 -29.52 3.84
N GLY A 40 -13.88 -30.48 4.66
CA GLY A 40 -14.36 -30.70 6.03
C GLY A 40 -14.02 -29.61 7.05
N PHE A 41 -13.74 -28.41 6.59
CA PHE A 41 -13.64 -27.20 7.38
C PHE A 41 -15.06 -26.66 7.55
N GLY A 42 -15.54 -26.71 8.79
CA GLY A 42 -16.88 -26.29 9.17
C GLY A 42 -17.42 -25.10 8.39
N GLN A 43 -18.67 -25.11 8.11
CA GLN A 43 -19.39 -24.26 7.16
C GLN A 43 -18.81 -22.85 6.99
N ILE A 44 -18.19 -22.62 5.86
CA ILE A 44 -17.74 -21.28 5.40
C ILE A 44 -18.81 -20.16 5.56
N PRO A 45 -20.14 -20.41 5.58
CA PRO A 45 -21.14 -19.38 5.80
C PRO A 45 -21.06 -18.62 7.14
N GLU A 46 -20.47 -19.20 8.18
CA GLU A 46 -20.32 -18.51 9.47
C GLU A 46 -19.16 -17.51 9.49
N LEU A 47 -18.31 -17.51 8.45
CA LEU A 47 -17.24 -16.52 8.23
C LEU A 47 -17.75 -15.11 7.89
N LEU A 48 -19.05 -14.92 7.68
CA LEU A 48 -19.64 -13.65 7.26
C LEU A 48 -19.85 -12.66 8.40
N LEU A 49 -19.60 -13.04 9.63
CA LEU A 49 -19.79 -12.16 10.79
C LEU A 49 -18.44 -11.51 11.18
N ASP A 50 -18.20 -10.34 10.61
CA ASP A 50 -17.40 -9.26 11.18
C ASP A 50 -15.86 -9.29 11.10
N ASN A 51 -15.28 -9.85 10.03
CA ASN A 51 -13.85 -9.72 9.73
C ASN A 51 -13.51 -8.53 8.81
N THR A 52 -14.37 -7.53 8.75
CA THR A 52 -14.06 -6.34 7.97
C THR A 52 -13.05 -5.50 8.72
N ASP A 53 -11.90 -5.21 8.09
CA ASP A 53 -10.97 -4.19 8.58
C ASP A 53 -11.62 -2.80 8.52
N ARG A 54 -12.41 -2.48 9.53
CA ARG A 54 -13.06 -1.17 9.68
C ARG A 54 -12.07 -0.09 10.09
N ASN A 55 -10.93 -0.47 10.66
CA ASN A 55 -9.92 0.45 11.17
C ASN A 55 -8.98 0.97 10.07
N ARG A 56 -9.09 0.46 8.84
CA ARG A 56 -8.27 0.87 7.69
C ARG A 56 -6.76 0.78 7.96
N THR A 57 -6.35 -0.25 8.65
CA THR A 57 -4.95 -0.51 9.03
C THR A 57 -4.15 -1.24 7.97
N SER A 58 -4.78 -1.63 6.85
CA SER A 58 -4.11 -2.33 5.76
C SER A 58 -4.36 -1.65 4.41
N PRO A 59 -3.33 -1.57 3.54
CA PRO A 59 -3.47 -1.09 2.17
C PRO A 59 -4.22 -2.06 1.24
N PHE A 60 -4.33 -3.34 1.61
CA PHE A 60 -5.03 -4.36 0.85
C PHE A 60 -5.74 -5.34 1.79
N ALA A 61 -7.03 -5.14 2.01
CA ALA A 61 -7.81 -5.85 3.01
C ALA A 61 -8.93 -6.66 2.39
N PHE A 62 -9.15 -7.87 2.91
CA PHE A 62 -10.33 -8.66 2.63
C PHE A 62 -11.51 -8.18 3.48
N THR A 63 -12.62 -7.85 2.82
CA THR A 63 -13.82 -7.28 3.47
C THR A 63 -15.01 -8.22 3.41
N GLY A 64 -14.76 -9.52 3.46
CA GLY A 64 -15.78 -10.57 3.51
C GLY A 64 -16.12 -11.18 2.15
N ASN A 65 -16.23 -10.40 1.09
CA ASN A 65 -16.54 -10.88 -0.27
C ASN A 65 -15.65 -10.27 -1.37
N ARG A 66 -14.73 -9.38 -1.00
CA ARG A 66 -13.83 -8.69 -1.93
C ARG A 66 -12.56 -8.23 -1.20
N PHE A 67 -11.54 -7.91 -1.99
CA PHE A 67 -10.39 -7.16 -1.51
C PHE A 67 -10.58 -5.68 -1.84
N GLU A 68 -10.25 -4.82 -0.88
CA GLU A 68 -10.19 -3.38 -1.07
C GLU A 68 -8.73 -2.92 -1.14
N PHE A 69 -8.37 -2.32 -2.26
CA PHE A 69 -7.08 -1.63 -2.40
C PHE A 69 -7.23 -0.19 -1.93
N ARG A 70 -6.44 0.18 -0.93
CA ARG A 70 -6.46 1.51 -0.30
C ARG A 70 -5.15 2.20 -0.59
N ALA A 71 -5.18 3.19 -1.47
CA ALA A 71 -4.02 3.99 -1.83
C ALA A 71 -4.31 5.47 -1.65
N LEU A 72 -3.30 6.25 -1.29
CA LEU A 72 -3.38 7.71 -1.22
C LEU A 72 -3.40 8.30 -2.63
N GLY A 73 -4.23 9.31 -2.84
CA GLY A 73 -4.33 9.97 -4.13
C GLY A 73 -5.74 10.48 -4.44
N SER A 74 -6.21 11.48 -3.69
CA SER A 74 -7.60 11.99 -3.77
C SER A 74 -8.03 12.44 -5.18
N SER A 75 -7.09 12.82 -6.05
CA SER A 75 -7.33 13.21 -7.44
C SER A 75 -6.68 12.27 -8.46
N ALA A 76 -6.11 11.14 -8.01
CA ALA A 76 -5.46 10.20 -8.89
C ALA A 76 -6.46 9.26 -9.57
N ASN A 77 -6.20 8.92 -10.83
CA ASN A 77 -6.98 7.92 -11.54
C ASN A 77 -6.59 6.52 -11.08
N CYS A 78 -7.57 5.71 -10.66
CA CYS A 78 -7.36 4.35 -10.18
C CYS A 78 -7.14 3.33 -11.32
N GLY A 79 -7.30 3.70 -12.58
CA GLY A 79 -7.26 2.79 -13.72
C GLY A 79 -5.98 1.97 -13.83
N SER A 80 -4.81 2.59 -13.61
CA SER A 80 -3.53 1.87 -13.67
C SER A 80 -3.38 0.84 -12.56
N ALA A 81 -3.81 1.14 -11.34
CA ALA A 81 -3.78 0.20 -10.22
C ALA A 81 -4.75 -0.97 -10.46
N MET A 82 -5.96 -0.69 -10.92
CA MET A 82 -6.94 -1.72 -11.26
C MET A 82 -6.46 -2.61 -12.42
N LEU A 83 -5.82 -2.02 -13.44
CA LEU A 83 -5.25 -2.78 -14.55
C LEU A 83 -4.20 -3.78 -14.04
N ALA A 84 -3.26 -3.31 -13.21
CA ALA A 84 -2.20 -4.15 -12.67
C ALA A 84 -2.76 -5.28 -11.78
N LEU A 85 -3.65 -4.95 -10.83
CA LEU A 85 -4.25 -5.92 -9.92
C LEU A 85 -5.08 -6.98 -10.66
N ASN A 86 -5.95 -6.57 -11.58
CA ASN A 86 -6.77 -7.51 -12.35
C ASN A 86 -5.91 -8.40 -13.26
N SER A 87 -4.83 -7.86 -13.85
CA SER A 87 -3.89 -8.65 -14.64
C SER A 87 -3.14 -9.66 -13.80
N ALA A 88 -2.71 -9.27 -12.58
CA ALA A 88 -2.05 -10.18 -11.66
C ALA A 88 -2.98 -11.33 -11.23
N VAL A 89 -4.24 -11.04 -10.89
CA VAL A 89 -5.24 -12.06 -10.54
C VAL A 89 -5.51 -12.98 -11.73
N ALA A 90 -5.72 -12.43 -12.92
CA ALA A 90 -5.96 -13.23 -14.13
C ALA A 90 -4.78 -14.15 -14.46
N TYR A 91 -3.56 -13.62 -14.33
CA TYR A 91 -2.33 -14.39 -14.52
C TYR A 91 -2.23 -15.53 -13.51
N GLN A 92 -2.46 -15.24 -12.22
CA GLN A 92 -2.39 -16.24 -11.15
C GLN A 92 -3.44 -17.34 -11.30
N LEU A 93 -4.68 -17.01 -11.70
CA LEU A 93 -5.72 -17.99 -11.98
C LEU A 93 -5.37 -18.88 -13.17
N ARG A 94 -4.70 -18.33 -14.17
CA ARG A 94 -4.19 -19.09 -15.31
C ARG A 94 -3.08 -20.06 -14.89
N GLN A 95 -2.13 -19.61 -14.08
CA GLN A 95 -1.07 -20.48 -13.52
C GLN A 95 -1.70 -21.60 -12.68
N PHE A 96 -2.62 -21.25 -11.79
CA PHE A 96 -3.33 -22.23 -10.98
C PHE A 96 -3.98 -23.33 -11.82
N LYS A 97 -4.66 -22.94 -12.91
CA LYS A 97 -5.25 -23.91 -13.84
C LYS A 97 -4.20 -24.82 -14.46
N GLN A 98 -3.08 -24.27 -14.91
CA GLN A 98 -1.99 -25.04 -15.53
C GLN A 98 -1.36 -26.01 -14.53
N ASP A 99 -1.11 -25.58 -13.30
CA ASP A 99 -0.52 -26.42 -12.24
C ASP A 99 -1.45 -27.58 -11.88
N VAL A 100 -2.76 -27.33 -11.74
CA VAL A 100 -3.76 -28.38 -11.51
C VAL A 100 -3.83 -29.35 -12.68
N GLU A 101 -3.80 -28.87 -13.93
CA GLU A 101 -3.83 -29.72 -15.12
C GLU A 101 -2.56 -30.57 -15.24
N ALA A 102 -1.40 -30.06 -14.87
CA ALA A 102 -0.14 -30.80 -14.83
C ALA A 102 -0.21 -31.98 -13.85
N LEU A 103 -0.65 -31.73 -12.61
CA LEU A 103 -0.81 -32.79 -11.60
C LEU A 103 -1.86 -33.84 -12.00
N ARG A 104 -2.91 -33.43 -12.71
CA ARG A 104 -3.90 -34.35 -13.25
C ARG A 104 -3.34 -35.23 -14.39
N ALA A 105 -2.46 -34.68 -15.19
CA ALA A 105 -1.77 -35.46 -16.24
C ALA A 105 -0.82 -36.53 -15.65
N GLU A 106 -0.31 -36.28 -14.43
CA GLU A 106 0.46 -37.26 -13.64
C GLU A 106 -0.42 -38.36 -12.99
N GLY A 107 -1.74 -38.31 -13.16
CA GLY A 107 -2.69 -39.33 -12.69
C GLY A 107 -3.37 -39.02 -11.35
N LYS A 108 -3.22 -37.81 -10.80
CA LYS A 108 -3.92 -37.39 -9.58
C LYS A 108 -5.40 -37.10 -9.84
N SER A 109 -6.27 -37.34 -8.86
CA SER A 109 -7.65 -36.88 -8.95
C SER A 109 -7.72 -35.35 -9.01
N LYS A 110 -8.82 -34.81 -9.51
CA LYS A 110 -9.01 -33.35 -9.60
C LYS A 110 -8.93 -32.69 -8.23
N GLU A 111 -9.56 -33.30 -7.25
CA GLU A 111 -9.62 -32.84 -5.87
C GLU A 111 -8.22 -32.83 -5.23
N ALA A 112 -7.47 -33.91 -5.40
CA ALA A 112 -6.11 -34.04 -4.88
C ALA A 112 -5.17 -32.99 -5.52
N ALA A 113 -5.27 -32.79 -6.84
CA ALA A 113 -4.48 -31.80 -7.56
C ALA A 113 -4.79 -30.37 -7.08
N ILE A 114 -6.08 -30.02 -6.95
CA ILE A 114 -6.51 -28.71 -6.44
C ILE A 114 -6.00 -28.49 -5.01
N PHE A 115 -6.14 -29.47 -4.13
CA PHE A 115 -5.70 -29.37 -2.76
C PHE A 115 -4.20 -29.09 -2.65
N GLU A 116 -3.39 -29.84 -3.41
CA GLU A 116 -1.94 -29.72 -3.40
C GLU A 116 -1.47 -28.35 -3.91
N VAL A 117 -2.05 -27.88 -5.04
CA VAL A 117 -1.72 -26.54 -5.58
C VAL A 117 -2.14 -25.45 -4.63
N LEU A 118 -3.34 -25.51 -4.03
CA LEU A 118 -3.79 -24.54 -3.03
C LEU A 118 -2.86 -24.51 -1.82
N LYS A 119 -2.43 -25.68 -1.32
CA LYS A 119 -1.52 -25.78 -0.20
C LYS A 119 -0.18 -25.12 -0.51
N ALA A 120 0.36 -25.30 -1.70
CA ALA A 120 1.59 -24.66 -2.15
C ALA A 120 1.42 -23.12 -2.18
N TYR A 121 0.34 -22.62 -2.77
CA TYR A 121 0.07 -21.19 -2.88
C TYR A 121 -0.19 -20.51 -1.54
N ILE A 122 -0.88 -21.20 -0.60
CA ILE A 122 -1.07 -20.73 0.77
C ILE A 122 0.28 -20.55 1.46
N LYS A 123 1.20 -21.50 1.28
CA LYS A 123 2.54 -21.44 1.84
C LYS A 123 3.38 -20.31 1.23
N GLU A 124 3.36 -20.18 -0.09
CA GLU A 124 4.10 -19.12 -0.81
C GLU A 124 3.58 -17.73 -0.47
N SER A 125 2.27 -17.56 -0.28
CA SER A 125 1.66 -16.27 0.06
C SER A 125 1.82 -15.86 1.52
N LYS A 126 2.38 -16.71 2.39
CA LYS A 126 2.53 -16.44 3.82
C LYS A 126 3.30 -15.16 4.14
N PRO A 127 4.39 -14.80 3.43
CA PRO A 127 5.14 -13.58 3.71
C PRO A 127 4.34 -12.28 3.57
N ILE A 128 3.33 -12.25 2.69
CA ILE A 128 2.52 -11.03 2.47
C ILE A 128 1.32 -10.93 3.41
N ARG A 129 0.98 -11.99 4.16
CA ARG A 129 -0.14 -11.97 5.11
C ARG A 129 0.26 -11.27 6.39
N PHE A 130 -0.49 -10.22 6.75
CA PHE A 130 -0.23 -9.45 7.96
C PHE A 130 -1.54 -8.84 8.49
N ASP A 131 -1.90 -9.20 9.71
CA ASP A 131 -3.13 -8.78 10.37
C ASP A 131 -2.93 -7.59 11.34
N GLY A 132 -1.72 -7.00 11.35
CA GLY A 132 -1.39 -5.81 12.13
C GLY A 132 -1.58 -4.50 11.37
N ASN A 133 -1.01 -3.41 11.91
CA ASN A 133 -1.02 -2.10 11.27
C ASN A 133 0.00 -2.02 10.12
N GLY A 134 -0.48 -2.18 8.88
CA GLY A 134 0.33 -2.13 7.66
C GLY A 134 0.94 -0.76 7.32
N TYR A 135 0.63 0.28 8.09
CA TYR A 135 1.22 1.62 7.94
C TYR A 135 2.25 1.95 9.02
N GLY A 136 2.37 1.10 10.05
CA GLY A 136 3.32 1.28 11.15
C GLY A 136 4.77 1.01 10.76
N ASP A 137 5.71 1.54 11.54
CA ASP A 137 7.13 1.30 11.32
C ASP A 137 7.52 -0.16 11.61
N GLU A 138 6.85 -0.80 12.57
CA GLU A 138 7.02 -2.23 12.84
C GLU A 138 6.78 -3.11 11.60
N TRP A 139 5.78 -2.76 10.79
CA TRP A 139 5.53 -3.47 9.54
C TRP A 139 6.65 -3.26 8.52
N LYS A 140 7.24 -2.08 8.45
CA LYS A 140 8.34 -1.80 7.51
C LYS A 140 9.55 -2.67 7.82
N GLU A 141 9.91 -2.81 9.11
CA GLU A 141 11.00 -3.68 9.56
C GLU A 141 10.69 -5.16 9.29
N GLU A 142 9.48 -5.58 9.61
CA GLU A 142 9.03 -6.96 9.38
C GLU A 142 8.96 -7.30 7.89
N ALA A 143 8.46 -6.40 7.05
CA ALA A 143 8.39 -6.58 5.60
C ALA A 143 9.80 -6.70 4.97
N ALA A 144 10.76 -5.89 5.42
CA ALA A 144 12.15 -6.00 5.01
C ALA A 144 12.75 -7.36 5.43
N ARG A 145 12.46 -7.83 6.64
CA ARG A 145 12.88 -9.15 7.13
C ARG A 145 12.28 -10.29 6.31
N ARG A 146 11.05 -10.13 5.81
CA ARG A 146 10.38 -11.10 4.94
C ARG A 146 10.81 -11.01 3.48
N GLY A 147 11.69 -10.08 3.12
CA GLY A 147 12.18 -9.87 1.75
C GLY A 147 11.15 -9.23 0.82
N LEU A 148 10.18 -8.49 1.37
CA LEU A 148 9.21 -7.75 0.57
C LEU A 148 9.79 -6.44 0.06
N ASP A 149 9.39 -6.02 -1.14
CA ASP A 149 9.84 -4.78 -1.74
C ASP A 149 9.38 -3.56 -0.92
N CYS A 150 10.36 -2.75 -0.50
CA CYS A 150 10.17 -1.56 0.34
C CYS A 150 10.73 -0.30 -0.33
N GLU A 151 10.52 -0.13 -1.63
CA GLU A 151 11.11 0.99 -2.37
C GLU A 151 10.47 2.32 -1.99
N ASN A 152 11.29 3.27 -1.54
CA ASN A 152 10.87 4.60 -1.12
C ASN A 152 11.06 5.67 -2.20
N SER A 153 11.79 5.35 -3.25
CA SER A 153 12.08 6.26 -4.36
C SER A 153 11.09 6.06 -5.50
N VAL A 154 10.30 7.08 -5.82
CA VAL A 154 9.34 7.01 -6.94
C VAL A 154 10.02 6.65 -8.27
N PRO A 155 11.18 7.22 -8.62
CA PRO A 155 11.91 6.83 -9.81
C PRO A 155 12.19 5.32 -9.90
N LEU A 156 12.72 4.74 -8.84
CA LEU A 156 13.05 3.30 -8.81
C LEU A 156 11.80 2.40 -8.88
N GLN A 157 10.65 2.90 -8.41
CA GLN A 157 9.38 2.16 -8.53
C GLN A 157 8.91 2.03 -9.99
N TYR A 158 9.26 2.97 -10.86
CA TYR A 158 8.87 2.88 -12.27
C TYR A 158 9.59 1.74 -13.00
N ASP A 159 10.81 1.40 -12.59
CA ASP A 159 11.55 0.29 -13.18
C ASP A 159 10.89 -1.06 -12.94
N ALA A 160 10.00 -1.15 -11.94
CA ALA A 160 9.22 -2.35 -11.69
C ALA A 160 8.33 -2.75 -12.87
N TYR A 161 7.89 -1.81 -13.71
CA TYR A 161 7.10 -2.10 -14.90
C TYR A 161 7.88 -2.88 -15.97
N LEU A 162 9.19 -2.75 -15.98
CA LEU A 162 10.08 -3.38 -16.94
C LEU A 162 10.75 -4.66 -16.40
N LYS A 163 10.37 -5.11 -15.20
CA LYS A 163 10.84 -6.40 -14.68
C LYS A 163 10.32 -7.54 -15.57
N PRO A 164 11.15 -8.56 -15.86
CA PRO A 164 10.79 -9.65 -16.75
C PRO A 164 9.49 -10.38 -16.38
N GLU A 165 9.23 -10.54 -15.07
CA GLU A 165 8.02 -11.16 -14.57
C GLU A 165 6.77 -10.31 -14.84
N VAL A 166 6.88 -8.98 -14.78
CA VAL A 166 5.78 -8.04 -15.08
C VAL A 166 5.48 -8.03 -16.58
N ILE A 167 6.52 -7.96 -17.41
CA ILE A 167 6.38 -8.05 -18.87
C ILE A 167 5.71 -9.36 -19.26
N ARG A 168 6.17 -10.48 -18.69
CA ARG A 168 5.55 -11.81 -18.93
C ARG A 168 4.09 -11.85 -18.54
N MET A 169 3.74 -11.34 -17.35
CA MET A 169 2.36 -11.28 -16.86
C MET A 169 1.44 -10.55 -17.84
N PHE A 170 1.80 -9.35 -18.26
CA PHE A 170 0.97 -8.55 -19.17
C PHE A 170 0.89 -9.14 -20.57
N LYS A 171 1.98 -9.71 -21.07
CA LYS A 171 2.05 -10.35 -22.38
C LYS A 171 1.19 -11.63 -22.43
N GLU A 172 1.29 -12.50 -21.42
CA GLU A 172 0.54 -13.74 -21.35
C GLU A 172 -0.96 -13.53 -21.10
N THR A 173 -1.32 -12.48 -20.36
CA THR A 173 -2.73 -12.10 -20.18
C THR A 173 -3.30 -11.36 -21.40
N GLY A 174 -2.47 -10.97 -22.36
CA GLY A 174 -2.88 -10.25 -23.56
C GLY A 174 -3.33 -8.81 -23.30
N VAL A 175 -2.94 -8.23 -22.18
CA VAL A 175 -3.38 -6.88 -21.75
C VAL A 175 -2.48 -5.79 -22.32
N LEU A 176 -1.15 -5.96 -22.24
CA LEU A 176 -0.15 -5.04 -22.78
C LEU A 176 1.00 -5.83 -23.40
N SER A 177 1.50 -5.34 -24.51
CA SER A 177 2.76 -5.77 -25.10
C SER A 177 3.96 -5.14 -24.37
N GLU A 178 5.14 -5.70 -24.54
CA GLU A 178 6.39 -5.17 -24.00
C GLU A 178 6.62 -3.71 -24.44
N LYS A 179 6.45 -3.41 -25.73
CA LYS A 179 6.57 -2.05 -26.28
C LYS A 179 5.57 -1.04 -25.65
N GLU A 180 4.36 -1.48 -25.35
CA GLU A 180 3.39 -0.63 -24.67
C GLU A 180 3.76 -0.39 -23.21
N LEU A 181 4.37 -1.36 -22.53
CA LEU A 181 4.89 -1.18 -21.18
C LEU A 181 6.05 -0.21 -21.15
N GLU A 182 7.01 -0.35 -22.09
CA GLU A 182 8.12 0.60 -22.25
C GLU A 182 7.61 2.02 -22.49
N ALA A 183 6.75 2.22 -23.48
CA ALA A 183 6.19 3.52 -23.78
C ALA A 183 5.41 4.15 -22.60
N ARG A 184 4.64 3.34 -21.88
CA ARG A 184 3.91 3.80 -20.67
C ARG A 184 4.88 4.16 -19.54
N ASN A 185 5.97 3.44 -19.41
CA ASN A 185 6.99 3.74 -18.42
C ASN A 185 7.71 5.06 -18.74
N GLU A 186 8.10 5.28 -19.98
CA GLU A 186 8.67 6.55 -20.44
C GLU A 186 7.74 7.75 -20.17
N VAL A 187 6.45 7.61 -20.49
CA VAL A 187 5.44 8.65 -20.18
C VAL A 187 5.34 8.93 -18.68
N LYS A 188 5.42 7.91 -17.82
CA LYS A 188 5.40 8.11 -16.36
C LYS A 188 6.63 8.87 -15.88
N TRP A 189 7.81 8.54 -16.40
CA TRP A 189 9.04 9.26 -16.13
C TRP A 189 8.95 10.73 -16.54
N GLU A 190 8.46 10.98 -17.74
CA GLU A 190 8.30 12.35 -18.25
C GLU A 190 7.33 13.18 -17.42
N ILE A 191 6.19 12.60 -17.04
CA ILE A 191 5.21 13.24 -16.16
C ILE A 191 5.83 13.54 -14.80
N TYR A 192 6.58 12.62 -14.22
CA TYR A 192 7.24 12.81 -12.93
C TYR A 192 8.24 13.96 -12.98
N ILE A 193 9.12 13.96 -13.97
CA ILE A 193 10.11 15.03 -14.16
C ILE A 193 9.43 16.39 -14.31
N LYS A 194 8.40 16.48 -15.16
CA LYS A 194 7.64 17.73 -15.37
C LYS A 194 6.96 18.20 -14.09
N LYS A 195 6.34 17.32 -13.32
CA LYS A 195 5.73 17.69 -12.04
C LYS A 195 6.75 18.24 -11.05
N VAL A 196 7.86 17.56 -10.85
CA VAL A 196 8.93 18.01 -9.95
C VAL A 196 9.49 19.37 -10.40
N GLN A 197 9.67 19.59 -11.72
CA GLN A 197 10.13 20.87 -12.25
C GLN A 197 9.13 22.00 -12.00
N ILE A 198 7.83 21.74 -12.20
CA ILE A 198 6.76 22.72 -11.93
C ILE A 198 6.74 23.06 -10.45
N GLU A 199 6.73 22.05 -9.57
CA GLU A 199 6.72 22.25 -8.12
C GLU A 199 7.93 23.06 -7.64
N ALA A 200 9.12 22.74 -8.14
CA ALA A 200 10.33 23.48 -7.78
C ALA A 200 10.27 24.95 -8.25
N ARG A 201 9.78 25.22 -9.46
CA ARG A 201 9.63 26.59 -9.97
C ARG A 201 8.59 27.38 -9.20
N VAL A 202 7.44 26.76 -8.92
CA VAL A 202 6.38 27.40 -8.12
C VAL A 202 6.85 27.68 -6.72
N LEU A 203 7.56 26.74 -6.08
CA LEU A 203 8.13 26.96 -4.76
C LEU A 203 9.14 28.12 -4.75
N GLY A 204 10.00 28.19 -5.78
CA GLY A 204 10.94 29.30 -5.95
C GLY A 204 10.23 30.64 -6.10
N ASP A 205 9.22 30.71 -6.96
CA ASP A 205 8.42 31.92 -7.18
C ASP A 205 7.69 32.35 -5.89
N LEU A 206 6.98 31.45 -5.25
CA LEU A 206 6.30 31.71 -3.98
C LEU A 206 7.27 32.18 -2.90
N SER A 207 8.44 31.56 -2.79
CA SER A 207 9.43 31.93 -1.79
C SER A 207 9.97 33.33 -2.02
N LEU A 208 10.39 33.65 -3.25
CA LEU A 208 11.05 34.90 -3.56
C LEU A 208 10.07 36.08 -3.64
N ASN A 209 8.91 35.90 -4.23
CA ASN A 209 7.98 36.96 -4.54
C ASN A 209 6.86 37.16 -3.51
N HIS A 210 6.59 36.14 -2.67
CA HIS A 210 5.48 36.18 -1.72
C HIS A 210 5.94 35.96 -0.28
N ILE A 211 6.60 34.84 0.04
CA ILE A 211 6.91 34.47 1.42
C ILE A 211 7.99 35.38 2.02
N ILE A 212 9.14 35.50 1.37
CA ILE A 212 10.25 36.32 1.86
C ILE A 212 9.86 37.80 2.05
N PRO A 213 9.22 38.45 1.09
CA PRO A 213 8.78 39.85 1.26
C PRO A 213 7.78 40.03 2.41
N VAL A 214 6.88 39.06 2.64
CA VAL A 214 5.96 39.10 3.77
C VAL A 214 6.71 38.92 5.08
N ALA A 215 7.63 37.97 5.16
CA ALA A 215 8.46 37.73 6.35
C ALA A 215 9.30 38.96 6.71
N VAL A 216 9.94 39.60 5.73
CA VAL A 216 10.71 40.81 5.93
C VAL A 216 9.85 41.97 6.42
N ARG A 217 8.67 42.17 5.83
CA ARG A 217 7.73 43.22 6.31
C ARG A 217 7.25 42.95 7.73
N TYR A 218 6.93 41.70 8.05
CA TYR A 218 6.53 41.33 9.40
C TYR A 218 7.65 41.52 10.41
N GLN A 219 8.89 41.14 10.07
CA GLN A 219 10.06 41.38 10.87
C GLN A 219 10.28 42.89 11.13
N SER A 220 10.14 43.72 10.08
CA SER A 220 10.26 45.17 10.24
C SER A 220 9.18 45.73 11.16
N LEU A 221 7.92 45.25 11.02
CA LEU A 221 6.83 45.63 11.92
C LEU A 221 7.14 45.30 13.40
N LEU A 222 7.70 44.12 13.65
CA LEU A 222 8.09 43.71 15.00
C LEU A 222 9.22 44.60 15.55
N LEU A 223 10.25 44.90 14.75
CA LEU A 223 11.37 45.77 15.14
C LEU A 223 10.91 47.19 15.43
N ASP A 224 10.01 47.74 14.60
CA ASP A 224 9.43 49.06 14.84
C ASP A 224 8.59 49.09 16.12
N ASN A 225 7.85 48.03 16.39
CA ASN A 225 7.08 47.91 17.64
C ASN A 225 7.99 47.82 18.86
N ILE A 226 9.05 47.03 18.76
CA ILE A 226 10.10 46.94 19.83
C ILE A 226 10.73 48.30 20.09
N ALA A 227 11.12 49.03 19.03
CA ALA A 227 11.72 50.35 19.15
C ALA A 227 10.78 51.33 19.89
N LYS A 228 9.49 51.38 19.50
CA LYS A 228 8.45 52.21 20.10
C LYS A 228 8.20 51.85 21.58
N LEU A 229 8.15 50.56 21.90
CA LEU A 229 8.00 50.10 23.29
C LEU A 229 9.19 50.49 24.14
N LYS A 230 10.43 50.36 23.66
CA LYS A 230 11.64 50.80 24.34
C LYS A 230 11.67 52.33 24.55
N GLU A 231 11.21 53.09 23.55
CA GLU A 231 11.10 54.54 23.67
C GLU A 231 10.06 54.96 24.70
N THR A 232 8.92 54.28 24.78
CA THR A 232 7.79 54.63 25.64
C THR A 232 8.00 54.15 27.09
N PHE A 233 8.54 52.95 27.23
CA PHE A 233 8.66 52.27 28.54
C PHE A 233 10.10 51.93 28.94
N GLY A 234 11.10 52.59 28.33
CA GLY A 234 12.50 52.34 28.55
C GLY A 234 12.86 52.38 30.04
N GLY A 235 13.33 51.23 30.57
CA GLY A 235 13.68 51.06 31.97
C GLY A 235 12.79 50.11 32.78
N TYR A 236 11.78 49.51 32.18
CA TYR A 236 10.92 48.49 32.82
C TYR A 236 11.22 47.10 32.27
N PRO A 237 11.96 46.23 32.99
CA PRO A 237 12.34 44.89 32.52
C PRO A 237 11.16 43.97 32.23
N GLU A 238 10.04 44.21 32.86
CA GLU A 238 8.77 43.44 32.68
C GLU A 238 8.22 43.54 31.26
N TYR A 239 8.53 44.58 30.50
CA TYR A 239 8.09 44.72 29.08
C TYR A 239 8.99 44.03 28.08
N ASP A 240 10.24 43.69 28.47
CA ASP A 240 11.13 42.87 27.63
C ASP A 240 10.60 41.44 27.51
N LEU A 241 9.95 40.91 28.53
CA LEU A 241 9.29 39.59 28.49
C LEU A 241 8.03 39.53 27.60
N SER A 242 7.28 40.63 27.50
CA SER A 242 6.11 40.72 26.65
C SER A 242 6.46 40.70 25.16
N LEU A 243 7.65 41.17 24.80
CA LEU A 243 8.15 41.14 23.40
C LEU A 243 8.48 39.73 22.94
N ILE A 244 8.95 38.86 23.82
CA ILE A 244 9.18 37.44 23.51
C ILE A 244 7.87 36.75 23.20
N HIS A 245 6.79 37.05 23.92
CA HIS A 245 5.47 36.47 23.68
C HIS A 245 4.79 36.95 22.37
N ILE A 246 5.12 38.17 21.92
CA ILE A 246 4.64 38.72 20.66
C ILE A 246 5.40 38.13 19.46
N SER A 247 6.68 37.77 19.66
CA SER A 247 7.55 37.22 18.60
C SER A 247 7.51 35.70 18.50
N GLU A 248 7.05 34.99 19.53
CA GLU A 248 6.84 33.56 19.42
C GLU A 248 5.58 33.29 18.62
N PRO A 249 5.69 32.56 17.50
CA PRO A 249 4.49 32.02 16.86
C PRO A 249 3.78 31.17 17.91
N THR A 250 2.54 31.45 18.14
CA THR A 250 1.68 30.64 19.00
C THR A 250 1.92 29.18 18.63
N ARG A 251 2.64 28.45 19.47
CA ARG A 251 2.69 27.01 19.36
C ARG A 251 1.26 26.54 19.52
N LEU A 252 0.64 26.21 18.41
CA LEU A 252 -0.57 25.39 18.40
C LEU A 252 -0.15 23.98 18.79
N ASP A 253 0.22 23.81 20.06
CA ASP A 253 0.18 22.51 20.70
C ASP A 253 -1.29 22.23 20.99
N VAL A 254 -2.04 21.91 19.94
CA VAL A 254 -3.41 21.54 20.11
C VAL A 254 -3.70 20.30 19.31
N ILE A 255 -3.87 19.22 20.08
CA ILE A 255 -4.64 18.00 19.85
C ILE A 255 -4.08 17.01 18.84
#